data_d7159d9aacdc2f211cdda7f6a99954ba
#
_entry.id   d7159d9aacdc2f211cdda7f6a99954ba
#
_cell.length_a   1.000
_cell.length_b   1.000
_cell.length_c   1.000
_cell.angle_alpha   90.00
_cell.angle_beta   90.00
_cell.angle_gamma   90.00
#
_symmetry.space_group_name_H-M   'P 1'
#
loop_
_entity.id
_entity.type
_entity.pdbx_description
1 polymer ?
#
loop_
_entity_poly.entity_id
_entity_poly.type
_entity_poly.pdbx_seq_one_letter_code
_entity_poly.pdbx_strand_id
1 'polypeptide(L)'
;MPHTRRLYPILGLVLGAACSNSESTRPDATQVVDTSSSPVTMSVVGRGDFKPSRTTGEIAVRGTTAYTTTWGNNTTSSAFYIWDVSGTPVLVDSVIVDGARTLGDVAVSDDGSSLVVATESSGSLATYSLASPRKPVLLSRFAPSHITAGVHTAEIGRVNGKMYGFLSIDPGGGAKAQLVIVDLANPAAPQELYTITIGSPYVHDTFVRDGLLFLGLWNDGVAIWDIGGGGKGGTPSAPVELGRVKTVNGKVHNIWWLKDPVTGSNRYAFVGEEGSGSIGLSSVGDVHVIDVGDMSAPREVAFYTVAGAGTHNFSVDEQNGILYAAYYNGGVRALDVRGTLGTCTEAQKSLPAGSGVALCDLRKMGRELGVGLLDRGVPIYVWGVQYLGGAVYASDMVNGIWKLRSVSRP
;
A
#
# COMPACT_ATOMS: atom_id res chain seq x y z
N MET A 1 -44.81 -10.12 -47.18
CA MET A 1 -43.46 -9.52 -47.23
C MET A 1 -42.99 -9.45 -45.81
N PRO A 2 -41.97 -10.19 -45.41
CA PRO A 2 -41.51 -10.22 -44.02
C PRO A 2 -40.47 -9.13 -43.77
N HIS A 3 -40.65 -8.39 -42.71
CA HIS A 3 -39.70 -7.41 -42.16
C HIS A 3 -38.55 -8.10 -41.45
N THR A 4 -37.39 -8.05 -42.03
CA THR A 4 -36.13 -8.46 -41.39
C THR A 4 -35.69 -7.40 -40.35
N ARG A 5 -35.74 -7.73 -39.09
CA ARG A 5 -35.09 -6.96 -38.00
C ARG A 5 -33.59 -7.25 -38.04
N ARG A 6 -32.80 -6.25 -38.33
CA ARG A 6 -31.35 -6.29 -38.13
C ARG A 6 -31.05 -6.09 -36.63
N LEU A 7 -30.49 -7.10 -36.02
CA LEU A 7 -29.84 -7.01 -34.69
C LEU A 7 -28.45 -6.40 -34.89
N TYR A 8 -28.24 -5.25 -34.32
CA TYR A 8 -26.88 -4.70 -34.14
C TYR A 8 -26.30 -5.27 -32.84
N PRO A 9 -25.09 -5.82 -32.85
CA PRO A 9 -24.41 -6.15 -31.59
C PRO A 9 -23.96 -4.85 -30.93
N ILE A 10 -24.42 -4.63 -29.72
CA ILE A 10 -23.89 -3.60 -28.84
C ILE A 10 -22.53 -4.13 -28.35
N LEU A 11 -21.46 -3.60 -28.92
CA LEU A 11 -20.09 -3.82 -28.42
C LEU A 11 -19.94 -2.96 -27.18
N GLY A 12 -20.20 -3.54 -26.04
CA GLY A 12 -19.87 -2.94 -24.74
C GLY A 12 -18.36 -2.93 -24.55
N LEU A 13 -17.72 -1.80 -24.78
CA LEU A 13 -16.34 -1.57 -24.44
C LEU A 13 -16.25 -1.38 -22.91
N VAL A 14 -15.98 -2.45 -22.20
CA VAL A 14 -15.57 -2.38 -20.78
C VAL A 14 -14.08 -2.03 -20.79
N LEU A 15 -13.77 -0.74 -20.68
CA LEU A 15 -12.44 -0.29 -20.34
C LEU A 15 -12.25 -0.57 -18.83
N GLY A 16 -11.71 -1.74 -18.52
CA GLY A 16 -11.18 -2.02 -17.22
C GLY A 16 -9.97 -1.12 -16.98
N ALA A 17 -9.96 -0.43 -15.86
CA ALA A 17 -8.83 0.34 -15.39
C ALA A 17 -7.59 -0.55 -15.35
N ALA A 18 -6.50 0.00 -15.79
CA ALA A 18 -5.30 -0.71 -16.16
C ALA A 18 -4.47 -1.18 -14.98
N CYS A 19 -4.84 -2.34 -14.44
CA CYS A 19 -3.84 -3.38 -14.27
C CYS A 19 -3.99 -4.24 -15.53
N SER A 20 -3.17 -4.00 -16.54
CA SER A 20 -3.30 -4.61 -17.86
C SER A 20 -3.23 -6.13 -17.74
N ASN A 21 -4.34 -6.82 -18.01
CA ASN A 21 -4.31 -8.22 -18.38
C ASN A 21 -3.61 -8.36 -19.74
N SER A 22 -2.29 -8.31 -19.74
CA SER A 22 -1.55 -9.01 -20.77
C SER A 22 -1.64 -10.50 -20.38
N GLU A 23 -2.13 -11.36 -21.23
CA GLU A 23 -1.97 -12.80 -21.08
C GLU A 23 -0.48 -13.10 -20.94
N SER A 24 0.01 -13.05 -19.71
CA SER A 24 1.31 -13.55 -19.34
C SER A 24 1.15 -15.06 -19.23
N THR A 25 1.85 -15.78 -20.07
CA THR A 25 2.14 -17.20 -19.85
C THR A 25 2.38 -17.42 -18.35
N ARG A 26 1.65 -18.37 -17.75
CA ARG A 26 1.84 -18.77 -16.36
C ARG A 26 3.32 -18.74 -16.05
N PRO A 27 3.78 -17.97 -15.04
CA PRO A 27 5.17 -18.07 -14.62
C PRO A 27 5.42 -19.53 -14.32
N ASP A 28 6.53 -20.03 -14.81
CA ASP A 28 6.99 -21.36 -14.42
C ASP A 28 6.97 -21.42 -12.89
N ALA A 29 6.27 -22.41 -12.32
CA ALA A 29 6.17 -22.61 -10.87
C ALA A 29 7.55 -22.81 -10.20
N THR A 30 8.61 -22.74 -10.97
CA THR A 30 10.01 -22.90 -10.59
C THR A 30 10.81 -21.59 -10.47
N GLN A 31 10.19 -20.41 -10.53
CA GLN A 31 10.94 -19.19 -10.19
C GLN A 31 11.37 -19.27 -8.73
N VAL A 32 12.61 -19.66 -8.54
CA VAL A 32 13.25 -19.75 -7.22
C VAL A 32 13.46 -18.32 -6.72
N VAL A 33 12.64 -17.93 -5.74
CA VAL A 33 12.89 -16.69 -5.00
C VAL A 33 14.23 -16.86 -4.26
N ASP A 34 15.15 -15.94 -4.46
CA ASP A 34 16.44 -15.98 -3.80
C ASP A 34 16.28 -15.80 -2.27
N THR A 35 16.58 -16.85 -1.52
CA THR A 35 16.53 -16.87 -0.05
C THR A 35 17.94 -16.95 0.57
N SER A 36 18.99 -16.92 -0.27
CA SER A 36 20.36 -17.25 0.15
C SER A 36 20.97 -16.28 1.17
N SER A 37 20.38 -15.09 1.33
CA SER A 37 20.92 -14.04 2.21
C SER A 37 20.05 -13.77 3.45
N SER A 38 18.99 -14.54 3.69
CA SER A 38 18.09 -14.30 4.82
C SER A 38 18.64 -14.87 6.11
N PRO A 39 19.01 -14.05 7.10
CA PRO A 39 19.61 -14.53 8.34
C PRO A 39 18.64 -15.27 9.25
N VAL A 40 17.32 -14.99 9.19
CA VAL A 40 16.30 -15.58 10.06
C VAL A 40 15.02 -15.90 9.31
N THR A 41 14.46 -17.09 9.54
CA THR A 41 13.09 -17.41 9.12
C THR A 41 12.10 -16.94 10.16
N MET A 42 11.17 -16.06 9.78
CA MET A 42 10.12 -15.58 10.66
C MET A 42 9.13 -16.69 10.98
N SER A 43 8.90 -16.93 12.27
CA SER A 43 7.99 -17.98 12.70
C SER A 43 6.52 -17.58 12.55
N VAL A 44 5.72 -18.46 11.95
CA VAL A 44 4.28 -18.27 11.82
C VAL A 44 3.60 -18.64 13.15
N VAL A 45 2.78 -17.72 13.68
CA VAL A 45 1.93 -17.95 14.85
C VAL A 45 0.64 -18.65 14.42
N GLY A 46 0.08 -18.27 13.27
CA GLY A 46 -1.12 -18.86 12.73
C GLY A 46 -1.61 -18.19 11.46
N ARG A 47 -2.62 -18.79 10.85
CA ARG A 47 -3.32 -18.28 9.67
C ARG A 47 -4.82 -18.26 9.92
N GLY A 48 -5.47 -17.21 9.47
CA GLY A 48 -6.92 -17.11 9.41
C GLY A 48 -7.39 -17.39 7.98
N ASP A 49 -8.04 -18.52 7.79
CA ASP A 49 -8.62 -18.88 6.50
C ASP A 49 -9.91 -18.10 6.24
N PHE A 50 -10.07 -17.70 5.02
CA PHE A 50 -11.32 -17.12 4.55
C PHE A 50 -11.82 -17.84 3.29
N LYS A 51 -13.01 -17.44 2.80
CA LYS A 51 -13.65 -18.10 1.66
C LYS A 51 -12.77 -18.04 0.41
N PRO A 52 -12.37 -19.19 -0.18
CA PRO A 52 -11.43 -19.24 -1.30
C PRO A 52 -11.86 -18.50 -2.58
N SER A 53 -13.13 -18.11 -2.65
CA SER A 53 -13.70 -17.39 -3.81
C SER A 53 -13.42 -15.88 -3.81
N ARG A 54 -12.70 -15.35 -2.82
CA ARG A 54 -12.45 -13.91 -2.69
C ARG A 54 -10.98 -13.64 -2.47
N THR A 55 -10.43 -12.70 -3.21
CA THR A 55 -9.05 -12.23 -3.03
C THR A 55 -8.98 -11.28 -1.85
N THR A 56 -8.07 -11.53 -0.91
CA THR A 56 -7.78 -10.61 0.19
C THR A 56 -6.91 -9.47 -0.33
N GLY A 57 -7.30 -8.23 -0.02
CA GLY A 57 -6.53 -7.02 -0.34
C GLY A 57 -5.79 -6.46 0.88
N GLU A 58 -5.97 -5.19 1.18
CA GLU A 58 -5.25 -4.46 2.21
C GLU A 58 -5.63 -4.88 3.64
N ILE A 59 -4.77 -4.53 4.59
CA ILE A 59 -4.91 -4.88 6.02
C ILE A 59 -4.69 -3.67 6.92
N ALA A 60 -5.58 -3.50 7.90
CA ALA A 60 -5.37 -2.59 9.03
C ALA A 60 -5.56 -3.34 10.35
N VAL A 61 -4.65 -3.15 11.30
CA VAL A 61 -4.68 -3.83 12.61
C VAL A 61 -4.69 -2.81 13.73
N ARG A 62 -5.62 -2.98 14.68
CA ARG A 62 -5.69 -2.17 15.88
C ARG A 62 -5.96 -3.04 17.11
N GLY A 63 -5.01 -3.03 18.07
CA GLY A 63 -5.10 -3.90 19.24
C GLY A 63 -5.19 -5.37 18.86
N THR A 64 -6.29 -6.02 19.19
CA THR A 64 -6.56 -7.45 18.88
C THR A 64 -7.51 -7.65 17.71
N THR A 65 -7.81 -6.60 16.96
CA THR A 65 -8.72 -6.67 15.80
C THR A 65 -7.98 -6.27 14.54
N ALA A 66 -8.14 -7.05 13.47
CA ALA A 66 -7.68 -6.70 12.14
C ALA A 66 -8.86 -6.59 11.17
N TYR A 67 -8.68 -5.77 10.14
CA TYR A 67 -9.62 -5.58 9.04
C TYR A 67 -8.88 -5.87 7.74
N THR A 68 -9.50 -6.65 6.84
CA THR A 68 -8.95 -6.88 5.50
C THR A 68 -9.99 -6.61 4.44
N THR A 69 -9.60 -5.96 3.37
CA THR A 69 -10.46 -5.72 2.21
C THR A 69 -10.54 -6.95 1.31
N THR A 70 -11.48 -6.92 0.36
CA THR A 70 -11.56 -7.88 -0.75
C THR A 70 -11.36 -7.15 -2.06
N TRP A 71 -10.36 -7.57 -2.82
CA TRP A 71 -9.93 -6.91 -4.05
C TRP A 71 -10.18 -7.77 -5.30
N GLY A 72 -10.43 -7.12 -6.44
CA GLY A 72 -10.48 -7.75 -7.76
C GLY A 72 -11.58 -8.77 -8.01
N ASN A 73 -12.57 -8.90 -7.14
CA ASN A 73 -13.52 -9.99 -7.18
C ASN A 73 -14.67 -9.83 -8.18
N ASN A 74 -14.87 -8.65 -8.73
CA ASN A 74 -15.96 -8.33 -9.68
C ASN A 74 -17.36 -8.80 -9.25
N THR A 75 -17.57 -9.05 -7.97
CA THR A 75 -18.86 -9.43 -7.40
C THR A 75 -19.70 -8.20 -7.09
N THR A 76 -21.02 -8.35 -7.09
CA THR A 76 -21.96 -7.24 -6.91
C THR A 76 -21.94 -6.60 -5.52
N SER A 77 -21.26 -7.22 -4.55
CA SER A 77 -21.15 -6.72 -3.19
C SER A 77 -19.85 -7.21 -2.59
N SER A 78 -18.91 -6.31 -2.38
CA SER A 78 -17.65 -6.59 -1.67
C SER A 78 -17.83 -6.36 -0.18
N ALA A 79 -17.03 -7.07 0.62
CA ALA A 79 -17.03 -6.94 2.05
C ALA A 79 -15.60 -6.72 2.56
N PHE A 80 -15.45 -6.01 3.66
CA PHE A 80 -14.26 -6.15 4.46
C PHE A 80 -14.50 -7.14 5.59
N TYR A 81 -13.46 -7.87 5.96
CA TYR A 81 -13.50 -8.90 6.99
C TYR A 81 -12.91 -8.40 8.30
N ILE A 82 -13.44 -8.89 9.40
CA ILE A 82 -13.06 -8.52 10.77
C ILE A 82 -12.51 -9.77 11.44
N TRP A 83 -11.28 -9.68 11.94
CA TRP A 83 -10.54 -10.78 12.51
C TRP A 83 -10.22 -10.52 13.98
N ASP A 84 -10.33 -11.55 14.82
CA ASP A 84 -9.66 -11.60 16.10
C ASP A 84 -8.23 -12.08 15.90
N VAL A 85 -7.26 -11.22 16.22
CA VAL A 85 -5.83 -11.51 16.06
C VAL A 85 -5.08 -11.58 17.39
N SER A 86 -5.79 -11.78 18.50
CA SER A 86 -5.20 -11.97 19.82
C SER A 86 -4.30 -13.21 19.87
N GLY A 87 -4.74 -14.31 19.27
CA GLY A 87 -3.97 -15.54 19.06
C GLY A 87 -3.72 -15.81 17.57
N THR A 88 -3.97 -17.05 17.15
CA THR A 88 -4.15 -17.40 15.74
C THR A 88 -5.33 -16.59 15.19
N PRO A 89 -5.19 -15.94 14.02
CA PRO A 89 -6.27 -15.15 13.45
C PRO A 89 -7.55 -15.97 13.25
N VAL A 90 -8.68 -15.43 13.68
CA VAL A 90 -10.02 -16.03 13.53
C VAL A 90 -10.97 -15.01 12.92
N LEU A 91 -11.65 -15.37 11.83
CA LEU A 91 -12.68 -14.53 11.24
C LEU A 91 -13.87 -14.44 12.20
N VAL A 92 -14.23 -13.22 12.62
CA VAL A 92 -15.32 -13.00 13.59
C VAL A 92 -16.54 -12.37 12.97
N ASP A 93 -16.37 -11.57 11.91
CA ASP A 93 -17.48 -10.90 11.20
C ASP A 93 -17.04 -10.40 9.82
N SER A 94 -18.00 -9.89 9.05
CA SER A 94 -17.76 -9.19 7.80
C SER A 94 -18.80 -8.09 7.59
N VAL A 95 -18.40 -7.00 6.97
CA VAL A 95 -19.29 -5.88 6.64
C VAL A 95 -19.36 -5.73 5.14
N ILE A 96 -20.56 -5.88 4.59
CA ILE A 96 -20.82 -5.63 3.16
C ILE A 96 -20.81 -4.13 2.92
N VAL A 97 -20.07 -3.70 1.92
CA VAL A 97 -20.08 -2.32 1.42
C VAL A 97 -21.00 -2.29 0.19
N ASP A 98 -22.20 -1.81 0.38
CA ASP A 98 -23.23 -1.83 -0.66
C ASP A 98 -22.80 -1.09 -1.93
N GLY A 99 -23.06 -1.73 -3.07
CA GLY A 99 -22.69 -1.19 -4.40
C GLY A 99 -21.21 -1.23 -4.73
N ALA A 100 -20.33 -1.60 -3.81
CA ALA A 100 -18.91 -1.80 -4.12
C ALA A 100 -18.68 -3.16 -4.76
N ARG A 101 -17.81 -3.22 -5.78
CA ARG A 101 -17.36 -4.47 -6.41
C ARG A 101 -15.97 -4.87 -5.94
N THR A 102 -15.12 -3.89 -5.70
CA THR A 102 -13.75 -4.03 -5.25
C THR A 102 -13.50 -3.00 -4.16
N LEU A 103 -12.85 -3.40 -3.08
CA LEU A 103 -12.39 -2.52 -2.02
C LEU A 103 -10.89 -2.36 -2.19
N GLY A 104 -10.44 -1.14 -2.41
CA GLY A 104 -9.01 -0.84 -2.57
C GLY A 104 -8.29 -0.92 -1.23
N ASP A 105 -8.63 -0.02 -0.31
CA ASP A 105 -7.86 0.21 0.89
C ASP A 105 -8.71 0.23 2.16
N VAL A 106 -8.06 0.05 3.31
CA VAL A 106 -8.64 0.15 4.65
C VAL A 106 -7.64 0.76 5.63
N ALA A 107 -8.03 1.82 6.31
CA ALA A 107 -7.20 2.46 7.32
C ALA A 107 -7.97 2.72 8.62
N VAL A 108 -7.26 2.61 9.75
CA VAL A 108 -7.79 2.90 11.10
C VAL A 108 -7.13 4.17 11.60
N SER A 109 -7.93 5.09 12.14
CA SER A 109 -7.41 6.33 12.75
C SER A 109 -6.43 6.03 13.89
N ASP A 110 -5.48 6.93 14.12
CA ASP A 110 -4.45 6.81 15.15
C ASP A 110 -5.00 6.62 16.56
N ASP A 111 -6.16 7.23 16.85
CA ASP A 111 -6.89 7.05 18.10
C ASP A 111 -7.74 5.77 18.15
N GLY A 112 -7.87 5.06 17.03
CA GLY A 112 -8.66 3.85 16.89
C GLY A 112 -10.17 4.06 16.92
N SER A 113 -10.65 5.28 16.77
CA SER A 113 -12.07 5.62 16.84
C SER A 113 -12.82 5.40 15.53
N SER A 114 -12.12 5.45 14.41
CA SER A 114 -12.68 5.43 13.07
C SER A 114 -11.95 4.48 12.15
N LEU A 115 -12.70 3.88 11.22
CA LEU A 115 -12.20 3.11 10.09
C LEU A 115 -12.67 3.78 8.81
N VAL A 116 -11.80 3.83 7.82
CA VAL A 116 -12.17 4.21 6.45
C VAL A 116 -11.95 3.04 5.50
N VAL A 117 -12.78 2.94 4.48
CA VAL A 117 -12.68 1.93 3.43
C VAL A 117 -12.83 2.62 2.08
N ALA A 118 -11.82 2.46 1.24
CA ALA A 118 -11.83 2.91 -0.14
C ALA A 118 -12.54 1.92 -1.05
N THR A 119 -13.37 2.39 -1.97
CA THR A 119 -14.03 1.54 -2.97
C THR A 119 -13.57 1.92 -4.36
N GLU A 120 -12.99 0.98 -5.10
CA GLU A 120 -12.50 1.24 -6.46
C GLU A 120 -13.63 1.36 -7.48
N SER A 121 -14.50 0.40 -7.56
CA SER A 121 -15.63 0.53 -8.48
C SER A 121 -16.83 1.18 -7.78
N SER A 122 -17.43 2.16 -8.43
CA SER A 122 -18.43 3.06 -7.82
C SER A 122 -17.80 3.91 -6.70
N GLY A 123 -16.66 4.52 -6.99
CA GLY A 123 -15.74 5.17 -6.06
C GLY A 123 -16.37 5.92 -4.91
N SER A 124 -15.97 5.56 -3.71
CA SER A 124 -16.39 6.25 -2.48
C SER A 124 -15.39 6.03 -1.36
N LEU A 125 -15.42 6.91 -0.37
CA LEU A 125 -14.84 6.69 0.94
C LEU A 125 -15.96 6.38 1.93
N ALA A 126 -16.01 5.17 2.43
CA ALA A 126 -16.92 4.81 3.51
C ALA A 126 -16.22 4.98 4.86
N THR A 127 -16.89 5.66 5.80
CA THR A 127 -16.35 5.90 7.15
C THR A 127 -17.18 5.14 8.17
N TYR A 128 -16.53 4.53 9.14
CA TYR A 128 -17.17 3.72 10.18
C TYR A 128 -16.69 4.15 11.56
N SER A 129 -17.60 4.10 12.53
CA SER A 129 -17.27 4.18 13.96
C SER A 129 -16.70 2.84 14.45
N LEU A 130 -15.60 2.90 15.16
CA LEU A 130 -15.00 1.77 15.88
C LEU A 130 -15.24 1.82 17.40
N ALA A 131 -16.32 2.48 17.86
CA ALA A 131 -16.73 2.40 19.27
C ALA A 131 -16.85 0.95 19.76
N SER A 132 -17.17 0.04 18.85
CA SER A 132 -17.07 -1.41 19.02
C SER A 132 -16.23 -1.97 17.85
N PRO A 133 -14.94 -2.26 18.04
CA PRO A 133 -14.05 -2.63 16.94
C PRO A 133 -14.51 -3.84 16.13
N ARG A 134 -15.18 -4.81 16.78
CA ARG A 134 -15.72 -6.01 16.11
C ARG A 134 -17.10 -5.82 15.48
N LYS A 135 -17.69 -4.62 15.62
CA LYS A 135 -18.98 -4.25 15.03
C LYS A 135 -18.94 -2.81 14.53
N PRO A 136 -18.16 -2.53 13.46
CA PRO A 136 -18.09 -1.20 12.87
C PRO A 136 -19.49 -0.72 12.43
N VAL A 137 -19.80 0.54 12.72
CA VAL A 137 -21.08 1.17 12.35
C VAL A 137 -20.80 2.22 11.28
N LEU A 138 -21.44 2.10 10.12
CA LEU A 138 -21.32 3.08 9.04
C LEU A 138 -21.76 4.47 9.53
N LEU A 139 -20.88 5.45 9.37
CA LEU A 139 -21.14 6.86 9.69
C LEU A 139 -21.53 7.65 8.45
N SER A 140 -20.77 7.47 7.36
CA SER A 140 -21.04 8.16 6.11
C SER A 140 -20.45 7.43 4.92
N ARG A 141 -20.91 7.84 3.73
CA ARG A 141 -20.33 7.45 2.45
C ARG A 141 -20.11 8.72 1.63
N PHE A 142 -18.86 9.14 1.53
CA PHE A 142 -18.46 10.27 0.71
C PHE A 142 -18.26 9.79 -0.73
N ALA A 143 -19.09 10.25 -1.68
CA ALA A 143 -19.10 9.79 -3.06
C ALA A 143 -19.50 10.92 -4.04
N PRO A 144 -18.75 12.03 -4.11
CA PRO A 144 -19.01 13.05 -5.11
C PRO A 144 -18.76 12.51 -6.52
N SER A 145 -19.40 13.08 -7.53
CA SER A 145 -19.44 12.52 -8.89
C SER A 145 -18.06 12.34 -9.54
N HIS A 146 -17.09 13.16 -9.18
CA HIS A 146 -15.75 13.14 -9.79
C HIS A 146 -14.83 12.04 -9.24
N ILE A 147 -15.17 11.39 -8.10
CA ILE A 147 -14.42 10.24 -7.57
C ILE A 147 -15.02 8.88 -7.92
N THR A 148 -16.14 8.86 -8.64
CA THR A 148 -16.87 7.61 -8.95
C THR A 148 -16.14 6.66 -9.88
N ALA A 149 -15.04 7.11 -10.52
CA ALA A 149 -14.14 6.24 -11.29
C ALA A 149 -13.51 5.16 -10.41
N GLY A 150 -13.13 5.51 -9.19
CA GLY A 150 -12.59 4.60 -8.19
C GLY A 150 -11.77 5.35 -7.15
N VAL A 151 -11.95 5.05 -5.87
CA VAL A 151 -11.00 5.41 -4.82
C VAL A 151 -10.10 4.22 -4.61
N HIS A 152 -8.87 4.31 -5.11
CA HIS A 152 -7.90 3.21 -5.08
C HIS A 152 -7.32 3.05 -3.68
N THR A 153 -6.69 4.11 -3.15
CA THR A 153 -6.17 4.15 -1.78
C THR A 153 -6.75 5.32 -0.99
N ALA A 154 -6.72 5.20 0.32
CA ALA A 154 -7.23 6.19 1.25
C ALA A 154 -6.42 6.21 2.55
N GLU A 155 -5.33 6.95 2.56
CA GLU A 155 -4.57 7.23 3.78
C GLU A 155 -5.33 8.21 4.66
N ILE A 156 -5.28 8.03 5.98
CA ILE A 156 -5.80 8.97 6.95
C ILE A 156 -4.73 9.40 7.95
N GLY A 157 -4.70 10.67 8.26
CA GLY A 157 -3.74 11.18 9.23
C GLY A 157 -4.12 12.54 9.81
N ARG A 158 -3.36 12.96 10.83
CA ARG A 158 -3.60 14.23 11.50
C ARG A 158 -2.63 15.30 11.05
N VAL A 159 -3.19 16.46 10.78
CA VAL A 159 -2.44 17.70 10.56
C VAL A 159 -2.95 18.72 11.58
N ASN A 160 -2.07 19.22 12.42
CA ASN A 160 -2.40 20.16 13.50
C ASN A 160 -3.59 19.68 14.37
N GLY A 161 -3.62 18.38 14.67
CA GLY A 161 -4.62 17.74 15.53
C GLY A 161 -5.95 17.40 14.84
N LYS A 162 -6.21 17.85 13.61
CA LYS A 162 -7.40 17.50 12.84
C LYS A 162 -7.14 16.30 11.94
N MET A 163 -8.13 15.42 11.80
CA MET A 163 -8.06 14.24 10.94
C MET A 163 -8.46 14.61 9.51
N TYR A 164 -7.70 14.11 8.55
CA TYR A 164 -7.91 14.25 7.11
C TYR A 164 -7.79 12.89 6.42
N GLY A 165 -8.47 12.77 5.29
CA GLY A 165 -8.30 11.68 4.33
C GLY A 165 -7.59 12.18 3.08
N PHE A 166 -6.68 11.38 2.55
CA PHE A 166 -5.94 11.62 1.32
C PHE A 166 -6.28 10.48 0.37
N LEU A 167 -7.04 10.80 -0.68
CA LEU A 167 -7.61 9.80 -1.56
C LEU A 167 -6.90 9.81 -2.90
N SER A 168 -6.45 8.64 -3.33
CA SER A 168 -5.96 8.42 -4.68
C SER A 168 -7.12 7.97 -5.56
N ILE A 169 -7.44 8.75 -6.58
CA ILE A 169 -8.57 8.49 -7.47
C ILE A 169 -8.07 7.97 -8.81
N ASP A 170 -8.55 6.79 -9.19
CA ASP A 170 -8.23 6.17 -10.46
C ASP A 170 -8.73 6.97 -11.67
N PRO A 171 -8.00 6.96 -12.80
CA PRO A 171 -8.54 7.44 -14.05
C PRO A 171 -9.60 6.48 -14.57
N GLY A 172 -10.73 6.99 -15.04
CA GLY A 172 -11.78 6.15 -15.60
C GLY A 172 -12.93 6.95 -16.17
N GLY A 173 -13.69 6.38 -17.12
CA GLY A 173 -14.84 7.04 -17.72
C GLY A 173 -14.54 8.38 -18.40
N GLY A 174 -13.28 8.61 -18.82
CA GLY A 174 -12.81 9.90 -19.32
C GLY A 174 -12.28 10.86 -18.26
N ALA A 175 -12.41 10.53 -16.97
CA ALA A 175 -11.80 11.28 -15.87
C ALA A 175 -10.29 10.99 -15.80
N LYS A 176 -9.51 12.00 -15.36
CA LYS A 176 -8.09 11.87 -15.07
C LYS A 176 -7.91 11.46 -13.61
N ALA A 177 -6.75 10.87 -13.31
CA ALA A 177 -6.34 10.60 -11.95
C ALA A 177 -6.31 11.87 -11.10
N GLN A 178 -6.71 11.77 -9.85
CA GLN A 178 -6.79 12.90 -8.92
C GLN A 178 -6.28 12.50 -7.54
N LEU A 179 -5.68 13.48 -6.87
CA LEU A 179 -5.58 13.50 -5.41
C LEU A 179 -6.77 14.30 -4.88
N VAL A 180 -7.49 13.75 -3.91
CA VAL A 180 -8.56 14.45 -3.19
C VAL A 180 -8.23 14.47 -1.69
N ILE A 181 -8.25 15.67 -1.08
CA ILE A 181 -8.06 15.81 0.37
C ILE A 181 -9.41 16.15 1.01
N VAL A 182 -9.75 15.37 2.03
CA VAL A 182 -11.05 15.42 2.71
C VAL A 182 -10.84 15.74 4.19
N ASP A 183 -11.57 16.69 4.74
CA ASP A 183 -11.66 16.93 6.18
C ASP A 183 -12.52 15.82 6.81
N LEU A 184 -11.93 15.05 7.72
CA LEU A 184 -12.55 13.97 8.47
C LEU A 184 -12.67 14.29 9.97
N ALA A 185 -12.56 15.56 10.38
CA ALA A 185 -12.74 15.94 11.78
C ALA A 185 -14.12 15.50 12.30
N ASN A 186 -15.12 15.48 11.42
CA ASN A 186 -16.38 14.78 11.65
C ASN A 186 -16.54 13.66 10.60
N PRO A 187 -16.19 12.41 10.91
CA PRO A 187 -16.28 11.31 9.94
C PRO A 187 -17.73 10.97 9.51
N ALA A 188 -18.74 11.50 10.19
CA ALA A 188 -20.14 11.38 9.75
C ALA A 188 -20.53 12.40 8.67
N ALA A 189 -19.72 13.43 8.45
CA ALA A 189 -19.95 14.49 7.47
C ALA A 189 -18.63 14.95 6.82
N PRO A 190 -17.95 14.08 6.04
CA PRO A 190 -16.71 14.42 5.35
C PRO A 190 -16.88 15.63 4.44
N GLN A 191 -15.85 16.49 4.37
CA GLN A 191 -15.86 17.70 3.54
C GLN A 191 -14.63 17.71 2.64
N GLU A 192 -14.84 17.83 1.34
CA GLU A 192 -13.74 18.01 0.40
C GLU A 192 -13.10 19.39 0.59
N LEU A 193 -11.76 19.41 0.64
CA LEU A 193 -10.98 20.63 0.81
C LEU A 193 -10.14 20.98 -0.41
N TYR A 194 -9.64 19.96 -1.10
CA TYR A 194 -8.70 20.16 -2.20
C TYR A 194 -8.80 19.00 -3.19
N THR A 195 -8.71 19.32 -4.47
CA THR A 195 -8.68 18.32 -5.54
C THR A 195 -7.73 18.80 -6.63
N ILE A 196 -6.86 17.91 -7.09
CA ILE A 196 -5.94 18.18 -8.19
C ILE A 196 -5.78 16.96 -9.07
N THR A 197 -5.69 17.18 -10.38
CA THR A 197 -5.24 16.16 -11.32
C THR A 197 -3.73 16.04 -11.23
N ILE A 198 -3.22 14.88 -10.85
CA ILE A 198 -1.79 14.62 -10.67
C ILE A 198 -1.46 13.14 -10.90
N GLY A 199 -0.20 12.86 -11.26
CA GLY A 199 0.30 11.51 -11.49
C GLY A 199 0.24 11.09 -12.96
N SER A 200 1.11 10.15 -13.35
CA SER A 200 1.20 9.60 -14.70
C SER A 200 1.40 8.08 -14.65
N PRO A 201 0.38 7.28 -14.94
CA PRO A 201 -1.01 7.66 -15.30
C PRO A 201 -1.86 8.09 -14.11
N TYR A 202 -1.46 7.82 -12.86
CA TYR A 202 -2.22 8.10 -11.64
C TYR A 202 -1.32 8.42 -10.43
N VAL A 203 -1.91 8.98 -9.39
CA VAL A 203 -1.41 8.91 -8.03
C VAL A 203 -1.86 7.58 -7.44
N HIS A 204 -0.91 6.76 -6.97
CA HIS A 204 -1.24 5.41 -6.50
C HIS A 204 -1.51 5.40 -4.99
N ASP A 205 -0.60 5.95 -4.22
CA ASP A 205 -0.70 5.95 -2.77
C ASP A 205 -0.16 7.24 -2.17
N THR A 206 -0.48 7.48 -0.90
CA THR A 206 -0.05 8.64 -0.14
C THR A 206 0.44 8.23 1.24
N PHE A 207 1.36 9.00 1.80
CA PHE A 207 1.80 8.86 3.18
C PHE A 207 1.81 10.23 3.85
N VAL A 208 1.18 10.34 5.01
CA VAL A 208 1.07 11.61 5.75
C VAL A 208 1.69 11.51 7.14
N ARG A 209 2.55 12.46 7.48
CA ARG A 209 3.17 12.58 8.82
C ARG A 209 3.68 13.98 9.07
N ASP A 210 3.52 14.47 10.32
CA ASP A 210 4.08 15.74 10.79
C ASP A 210 3.76 16.94 9.86
N GLY A 211 2.58 16.95 9.23
CA GLY A 211 2.16 18.00 8.30
C GLY A 211 2.86 17.98 6.94
N LEU A 212 3.46 16.86 6.58
CA LEU A 212 4.00 16.56 5.27
C LEU A 212 3.18 15.46 4.60
N LEU A 213 3.00 15.58 3.29
CA LEU A 213 2.32 14.62 2.43
C LEU A 213 3.28 14.13 1.36
N PHE A 214 3.51 12.84 1.32
CA PHE A 214 4.26 12.16 0.28
C PHE A 214 3.27 11.51 -0.69
N LEU A 215 3.49 11.69 -1.99
CA LEU A 215 2.62 11.22 -3.07
C LEU A 215 3.39 10.25 -3.95
N GLY A 216 2.88 9.04 -4.10
CA GLY A 216 3.34 8.05 -5.06
C GLY A 216 2.70 8.31 -6.42
N LEU A 217 3.42 8.94 -7.33
CA LEU A 217 2.89 9.41 -8.62
C LEU A 217 3.18 8.43 -9.77
N TRP A 218 3.30 7.14 -9.45
CA TRP A 218 3.61 6.07 -10.39
C TRP A 218 4.85 6.36 -11.23
N ASN A 219 4.72 6.69 -12.53
CA ASN A 219 5.86 6.98 -13.41
C ASN A 219 6.54 8.32 -13.13
N ASP A 220 5.89 9.22 -12.40
CA ASP A 220 6.43 10.54 -12.06
C ASP A 220 7.22 10.55 -10.75
N GLY A 221 7.34 9.37 -10.09
CA GLY A 221 8.12 9.21 -8.87
C GLY A 221 7.37 9.65 -7.63
N VAL A 222 8.07 10.31 -6.70
CA VAL A 222 7.53 10.79 -5.43
C VAL A 222 7.53 12.31 -5.42
N ALA A 223 6.41 12.92 -5.02
CA ALA A 223 6.35 14.34 -4.66
C ALA A 223 6.18 14.49 -3.14
N ILE A 224 6.78 15.52 -2.57
CA ILE A 224 6.72 15.85 -1.14
C ILE A 224 6.06 17.21 -1.02
N TRP A 225 4.97 17.28 -0.25
CA TRP A 225 4.19 18.50 -0.10
C TRP A 225 4.11 18.94 1.36
N ASP A 226 4.22 20.26 1.58
CA ASP A 226 3.85 20.92 2.83
C ASP A 226 2.32 21.03 2.90
N ILE A 227 1.75 20.47 3.95
CA ILE A 227 0.33 20.59 4.29
C ILE A 227 0.11 21.12 5.71
N GLY A 228 1.16 21.73 6.30
CA GLY A 228 1.13 22.35 7.63
C GLY A 228 2.33 22.08 8.51
N GLY A 229 3.38 21.40 7.99
CA GLY A 229 4.60 21.06 8.73
C GLY A 229 5.90 21.35 7.99
N GLY A 230 5.86 21.66 6.70
CA GLY A 230 7.03 21.89 5.85
C GLY A 230 7.60 23.30 5.88
N GLY A 231 6.97 24.24 6.61
CA GLY A 231 7.47 25.61 6.78
C GLY A 231 7.36 26.50 5.54
N LYS A 232 6.59 26.08 4.51
CA LYS A 232 6.32 26.88 3.30
C LYS A 232 4.91 27.48 3.27
N GLY A 233 4.17 27.36 4.37
CA GLY A 233 2.82 27.89 4.51
C GLY A 233 1.74 27.04 3.84
N GLY A 234 2.06 25.80 3.49
CA GLY A 234 1.08 24.83 2.98
C GLY A 234 0.02 24.49 4.01
N THR A 235 -1.16 24.10 3.54
CA THR A 235 -2.26 23.58 4.36
C THR A 235 -2.97 22.44 3.61
N PRO A 236 -3.81 21.63 4.26
CA PRO A 236 -4.57 20.59 3.54
C PRO A 236 -5.49 21.14 2.43
N SER A 237 -5.94 22.41 2.54
CA SER A 237 -6.75 23.07 1.51
C SER A 237 -5.93 23.85 0.46
N ALA A 238 -4.64 24.04 0.70
CA ALA A 238 -3.70 24.72 -0.17
C ALA A 238 -2.29 24.15 -0.01
N PRO A 239 -2.04 22.90 -0.46
CA PRO A 239 -0.74 22.25 -0.34
C PRO A 239 0.34 22.99 -1.15
N VAL A 240 1.60 22.93 -0.68
CA VAL A 240 2.76 23.51 -1.35
C VAL A 240 3.80 22.43 -1.61
N GLU A 241 4.18 22.21 -2.87
CA GLU A 241 5.23 21.24 -3.21
C GLU A 241 6.59 21.73 -2.67
N LEU A 242 7.28 20.84 -1.96
CA LEU A 242 8.64 21.06 -1.45
C LEU A 242 9.69 20.56 -2.41
N GLY A 243 9.47 19.38 -2.99
CA GLY A 243 10.37 18.76 -3.93
C GLY A 243 9.82 17.47 -4.51
N ARG A 244 10.58 16.91 -5.46
CA ARG A 244 10.19 15.72 -6.20
C ARG A 244 11.42 14.91 -6.58
N VAL A 245 11.27 13.59 -6.62
CA VAL A 245 12.29 12.66 -7.10
C VAL A 245 11.66 11.59 -7.96
N LYS A 246 12.31 11.22 -9.04
CA LYS A 246 11.94 10.08 -9.86
C LYS A 246 12.80 8.90 -9.43
N THR A 247 12.17 7.81 -9.02
CA THR A 247 12.85 6.54 -8.74
C THR A 247 13.24 5.84 -10.05
N VAL A 248 14.22 4.97 -9.99
CA VAL A 248 14.55 4.07 -11.11
C VAL A 248 13.29 3.25 -11.43
N ASN A 249 12.98 3.09 -12.71
CA ASN A 249 11.78 2.41 -13.25
C ASN A 249 10.43 3.08 -12.98
N GLY A 250 10.33 3.99 -12.04
CA GLY A 250 9.05 4.58 -11.64
C GLY A 250 8.13 3.57 -10.95
N LYS A 251 6.84 3.57 -11.29
CA LYS A 251 5.82 2.66 -10.74
C LYS A 251 5.76 2.70 -9.21
N VAL A 252 5.90 3.90 -8.68
CA VAL A 252 5.83 4.17 -7.25
C VAL A 252 4.46 3.74 -6.73
N HIS A 253 4.48 2.72 -5.89
CA HIS A 253 3.29 2.08 -5.36
C HIS A 253 2.93 2.67 -4.00
N ASN A 254 3.78 2.47 -3.00
CA ASN A 254 3.57 2.95 -1.64
C ASN A 254 4.81 3.67 -1.10
N ILE A 255 4.63 4.37 0.03
CA ILE A 255 5.67 5.18 0.64
C ILE A 255 5.63 5.01 2.16
N TRP A 256 6.81 5.01 2.79
CA TRP A 256 6.95 5.16 4.24
C TRP A 256 8.09 6.13 4.55
N TRP A 257 7.77 7.27 5.14
CA TRP A 257 8.78 8.19 5.63
C TRP A 257 9.18 7.83 7.06
N LEU A 258 10.42 7.36 7.22
CA LEU A 258 10.94 6.87 8.49
C LEU A 258 11.15 8.01 9.49
N LYS A 259 10.71 7.78 10.73
CA LYS A 259 11.11 8.56 11.89
C LYS A 259 11.92 7.66 12.80
N ASP A 260 13.25 7.85 12.82
CA ASP A 260 14.14 7.08 13.68
C ASP A 260 14.09 7.66 15.11
N PRO A 261 13.47 6.98 16.08
CA PRO A 261 13.31 7.51 17.43
C PRO A 261 14.60 7.50 18.23
N VAL A 262 15.62 6.74 17.78
CA VAL A 262 16.92 6.64 18.47
C VAL A 262 17.80 7.85 18.15
N THR A 263 17.84 8.23 16.89
CA THR A 263 18.64 9.37 16.40
C THR A 263 17.83 10.64 16.22
N GLY A 264 16.50 10.56 16.25
CA GLY A 264 15.59 11.63 15.87
C GLY A 264 15.63 11.94 14.37
N SER A 265 16.34 11.12 13.59
CA SER A 265 16.47 11.32 12.14
C SER A 265 15.19 10.93 11.43
N ASN A 266 14.79 11.77 10.47
CA ASN A 266 13.72 11.54 9.50
C ASN A 266 14.23 11.66 8.07
N ARG A 267 15.46 11.20 7.87
CA ARG A 267 16.23 11.41 6.64
C ARG A 267 15.76 10.55 5.47
N TYR A 268 15.20 9.37 5.71
CA TYR A 268 14.92 8.43 4.63
C TYR A 268 13.43 8.16 4.46
N ALA A 269 13.00 8.11 3.20
CA ALA A 269 11.72 7.54 2.79
C ALA A 269 11.97 6.24 2.02
N PHE A 270 11.15 5.24 2.28
CA PHE A 270 11.12 3.97 1.57
C PHE A 270 9.96 3.99 0.59
N VAL A 271 10.21 3.51 -0.61
CA VAL A 271 9.25 3.52 -1.70
C VAL A 271 9.19 2.12 -2.30
N GLY A 272 7.99 1.56 -2.40
CA GLY A 272 7.75 0.32 -3.11
C GLY A 272 7.53 0.57 -4.59
N GLU A 273 8.14 -0.24 -5.42
CA GLU A 273 7.86 -0.30 -6.86
C GLU A 273 6.95 -1.49 -7.13
N GLU A 274 5.78 -1.25 -7.74
CA GLU A 274 4.98 -2.33 -8.29
C GLU A 274 5.27 -2.48 -9.78
N GLY A 275 6.18 -3.40 -10.10
CA GLY A 275 6.65 -3.61 -11.47
C GLY A 275 5.64 -4.33 -12.37
N SER A 276 6.05 -4.55 -13.61
CA SER A 276 5.27 -5.29 -14.59
C SER A 276 5.16 -6.77 -14.21
N GLY A 277 4.03 -7.37 -14.51
CA GLY A 277 3.75 -8.78 -14.27
C GLY A 277 2.32 -9.01 -13.85
N SER A 278 1.92 -10.24 -13.60
CA SER A 278 0.61 -10.54 -13.05
C SER A 278 0.63 -10.26 -11.55
N ILE A 279 -0.26 -9.40 -11.09
CA ILE A 279 -0.41 -9.07 -9.67
C ILE A 279 -0.47 -10.36 -8.84
N GLY A 280 0.37 -10.43 -7.82
CA GLY A 280 0.44 -11.56 -6.91
C GLY A 280 1.14 -12.80 -7.43
N LEU A 281 1.35 -12.95 -8.75
CA LEU A 281 1.92 -14.17 -9.34
C LEU A 281 3.35 -13.98 -9.83
N SER A 282 3.63 -12.86 -10.47
CA SER A 282 4.91 -12.58 -11.12
C SER A 282 5.25 -11.10 -11.12
N SER A 283 4.72 -10.35 -10.17
CA SER A 283 5.13 -8.95 -9.99
C SER A 283 6.63 -8.88 -9.75
N VAL A 284 7.24 -7.88 -10.31
CA VAL A 284 8.62 -7.49 -10.02
C VAL A 284 8.58 -6.09 -9.45
N GLY A 285 9.59 -5.72 -8.68
CA GLY A 285 9.69 -4.38 -8.12
C GLY A 285 10.55 -4.36 -6.87
N ASP A 286 11.23 -3.26 -6.71
CA ASP A 286 12.23 -3.07 -5.67
C ASP A 286 11.70 -2.20 -4.52
N VAL A 287 12.35 -2.26 -3.37
CA VAL A 287 12.28 -1.20 -2.36
C VAL A 287 13.33 -0.17 -2.69
N HIS A 288 12.93 1.07 -2.91
CA HIS A 288 13.84 2.20 -3.12
C HIS A 288 14.01 2.98 -1.82
N VAL A 289 15.20 3.50 -1.58
CA VAL A 289 15.51 4.37 -0.45
C VAL A 289 15.82 5.76 -0.96
N ILE A 290 15.00 6.71 -0.53
CA ILE A 290 15.14 8.12 -0.90
C ILE A 290 15.71 8.89 0.29
N ASP A 291 16.81 9.59 0.10
CA ASP A 291 17.34 10.57 1.03
C ASP A 291 16.54 11.88 0.87
N VAL A 292 15.73 12.17 1.87
CA VAL A 292 14.88 13.36 1.96
C VAL A 292 15.39 14.34 3.03
N GLY A 293 16.65 14.21 3.44
CA GLY A 293 17.29 15.15 4.39
C GLY A 293 17.25 16.60 3.91
N ASP A 294 17.27 16.81 2.59
CA ASP A 294 16.85 18.04 1.94
C ASP A 294 15.62 17.73 1.08
N MET A 295 14.43 18.11 1.58
CA MET A 295 13.18 17.84 0.88
C MET A 295 13.01 18.64 -0.41
N SER A 296 13.82 19.68 -0.64
CA SER A 296 13.83 20.45 -1.89
C SER A 296 14.67 19.79 -2.98
N ALA A 297 15.53 18.83 -2.61
CA ALA A 297 16.41 18.09 -3.51
C ALA A 297 16.50 16.61 -3.11
N PRO A 298 15.36 15.88 -3.02
CA PRO A 298 15.35 14.48 -2.64
C PRO A 298 16.06 13.65 -3.71
N ARG A 299 16.69 12.54 -3.29
CA ARG A 299 17.45 11.67 -4.20
C ARG A 299 17.39 10.22 -3.80
N GLU A 300 17.31 9.33 -4.75
CA GLU A 300 17.44 7.90 -4.53
C GLU A 300 18.90 7.54 -4.22
N VAL A 301 19.13 6.75 -3.17
CA VAL A 301 20.46 6.45 -2.64
C VAL A 301 20.75 4.97 -2.45
N ALA A 302 19.72 4.15 -2.30
CA ALA A 302 19.85 2.71 -2.12
C ALA A 302 18.61 1.99 -2.60
N PHE A 303 18.70 0.67 -2.71
CA PHE A 303 17.59 -0.19 -3.06
C PHE A 303 17.74 -1.58 -2.44
N TYR A 304 16.63 -2.33 -2.44
CA TYR A 304 16.59 -3.74 -2.08
C TYR A 304 15.73 -4.49 -3.08
N THR A 305 16.23 -5.61 -3.59
CA THR A 305 15.55 -6.42 -4.59
C THR A 305 15.44 -7.88 -4.18
N VAL A 306 14.38 -8.54 -4.62
CA VAL A 306 14.17 -9.99 -4.52
C VAL A 306 13.91 -10.53 -5.92
N ALA A 307 14.84 -11.34 -6.44
CA ALA A 307 14.71 -11.91 -7.78
C ALA A 307 13.40 -12.71 -7.92
N GLY A 308 12.63 -12.41 -8.96
CA GLY A 308 11.37 -13.10 -9.26
C GLY A 308 10.19 -12.75 -8.34
N ALA A 309 10.29 -11.68 -7.55
CA ALA A 309 9.21 -11.19 -6.72
C ALA A 309 9.14 -9.65 -6.75
N GLY A 310 7.98 -9.09 -6.48
CA GLY A 310 7.76 -7.66 -6.41
C GLY A 310 7.28 -7.20 -5.05
N THR A 311 7.64 -5.99 -4.67
CA THR A 311 7.16 -5.38 -3.43
C THR A 311 5.74 -4.84 -3.58
N HIS A 312 5.05 -4.71 -2.46
CA HIS A 312 3.75 -4.05 -2.33
C HIS A 312 3.79 -3.11 -1.12
N ASN A 313 3.04 -3.32 -0.05
CA ASN A 313 2.95 -2.38 1.07
C ASN A 313 4.00 -2.61 2.17
N PHE A 314 4.21 -1.59 3.00
CA PHE A 314 5.19 -1.56 4.08
C PHE A 314 4.56 -1.30 5.44
N SER A 315 5.25 -1.76 6.47
CA SER A 315 5.07 -1.30 7.83
C SER A 315 6.40 -1.30 8.56
N VAL A 316 6.62 -0.32 9.44
CA VAL A 316 7.91 -0.18 10.11
C VAL A 316 7.77 -0.28 11.63
N ASP A 317 8.57 -1.15 12.23
CA ASP A 317 8.90 -1.08 13.65
C ASP A 317 9.95 0.02 13.82
N GLU A 318 9.50 1.25 14.01
CA GLU A 318 10.40 2.41 14.10
C GLU A 318 11.31 2.35 15.32
N GLN A 319 10.83 1.80 16.45
CA GLN A 319 11.66 1.68 17.65
C GLN A 319 12.87 0.78 17.42
N ASN A 320 12.69 -0.29 16.69
CA ASN A 320 13.78 -1.20 16.35
C ASN A 320 14.39 -0.90 14.98
N GLY A 321 13.83 0.03 14.20
CA GLY A 321 14.25 0.39 12.85
C GLY A 321 14.24 -0.81 11.91
N ILE A 322 13.11 -1.52 11.87
CA ILE A 322 12.90 -2.68 11.01
C ILE A 322 11.73 -2.40 10.08
N LEU A 323 11.99 -2.36 8.79
CA LEU A 323 10.95 -2.27 7.78
C LEU A 323 10.51 -3.68 7.40
N TYR A 324 9.21 -3.92 7.49
CA TYR A 324 8.55 -5.11 6.96
C TYR A 324 7.91 -4.77 5.63
N ALA A 325 8.28 -5.50 4.59
CA ALA A 325 7.74 -5.32 3.24
C ALA A 325 6.94 -6.55 2.81
N ALA A 326 5.75 -6.33 2.30
CA ALA A 326 5.01 -7.31 1.53
C ALA A 326 5.71 -7.48 0.18
N TYR A 327 5.96 -8.71 -0.20
CA TYR A 327 6.73 -9.03 -1.40
C TYR A 327 6.04 -10.08 -2.27
N TYR A 328 4.73 -10.02 -2.40
CA TYR A 328 3.91 -10.97 -3.13
C TYR A 328 4.37 -12.43 -2.92
N ASN A 329 4.81 -13.11 -4.00
CA ASN A 329 5.36 -14.47 -3.94
C ASN A 329 6.70 -14.57 -3.19
N GLY A 330 7.35 -13.46 -2.92
CA GLY A 330 8.55 -13.36 -2.06
C GLY A 330 8.24 -13.35 -0.56
N GLY A 331 6.97 -13.42 -0.16
CA GLY A 331 6.55 -13.45 1.23
C GLY A 331 6.67 -12.10 1.93
N VAL A 332 7.10 -12.12 3.19
CA VAL A 332 7.39 -10.93 4.00
C VAL A 332 8.90 -10.79 4.15
N ARG A 333 9.43 -9.59 3.89
CA ARG A 333 10.85 -9.26 4.09
C ARG A 333 11.01 -8.32 5.26
N ALA A 334 12.02 -8.55 6.10
CA ALA A 334 12.39 -7.69 7.22
C ALA A 334 13.76 -7.08 6.97
N LEU A 335 13.84 -5.75 6.91
CA LEU A 335 15.06 -5.00 6.58
C LEU A 335 15.50 -4.11 7.74
N ASP A 336 16.80 -4.10 8.05
CA ASP A 336 17.42 -3.09 8.93
C ASP A 336 17.50 -1.74 8.22
N VAL A 337 16.75 -0.77 8.70
CA VAL A 337 16.65 0.56 8.09
C VAL A 337 17.28 1.67 8.94
N ARG A 338 18.06 1.31 9.98
CA ARG A 338 18.78 2.30 10.78
C ARG A 338 20.10 2.74 10.19
N GLY A 339 20.56 3.89 10.67
CA GLY A 339 21.85 4.46 10.35
C GLY A 339 21.94 4.97 8.91
N THR A 340 23.12 4.86 8.31
CA THR A 340 23.39 5.42 6.98
C THR A 340 23.09 4.39 5.90
N LEU A 341 22.07 4.63 5.09
CA LEU A 341 21.65 3.73 4.01
C LEU A 341 22.25 4.11 2.65
N GLY A 342 22.52 5.39 2.42
CA GLY A 342 23.08 5.89 1.16
C GLY A 342 24.62 5.93 1.11
N THR A 343 25.32 5.33 2.08
CA THR A 343 26.78 5.25 2.09
C THR A 343 27.21 3.79 2.21
N CYS A 344 27.94 3.31 1.21
CA CYS A 344 28.38 1.93 1.11
C CYS A 344 29.72 1.85 0.33
N THR A 345 30.39 0.71 0.43
CA THR A 345 31.60 0.43 -0.37
C THR A 345 31.24 0.12 -1.81
N GLU A 346 32.18 0.20 -2.73
CA GLU A 346 31.95 -0.17 -4.14
C GLU A 346 31.47 -1.62 -4.31
N ALA A 347 31.96 -2.54 -3.46
CA ALA A 347 31.52 -3.93 -3.45
C ALA A 347 30.04 -4.11 -3.02
N GLN A 348 29.51 -3.15 -2.27
CA GLN A 348 28.12 -3.15 -1.79
C GLN A 348 27.16 -2.43 -2.74
N LYS A 349 27.65 -1.94 -3.88
CA LYS A 349 26.80 -1.35 -4.91
C LYS A 349 26.31 -2.40 -5.90
N SER A 350 25.17 -2.13 -6.49
CA SER A 350 24.59 -2.84 -7.63
C SER A 350 23.91 -1.85 -8.58
N LEU A 351 23.64 -2.28 -9.79
CA LEU A 351 22.77 -1.57 -10.72
C LEU A 351 21.34 -2.09 -10.50
N PRO A 352 20.40 -1.25 -10.01
CA PRO A 352 19.00 -1.62 -10.05
C PRO A 352 18.57 -1.94 -11.49
N ALA A 353 17.61 -2.84 -11.67
CA ALA A 353 17.10 -3.18 -12.99
C ALA A 353 16.63 -1.91 -13.73
N GLY A 354 17.08 -1.73 -14.97
CA GLY A 354 16.75 -0.52 -15.77
C GLY A 354 17.54 0.74 -15.43
N SER A 355 18.46 0.69 -14.44
CA SER A 355 19.30 1.83 -14.06
C SER A 355 20.62 1.87 -14.82
N GLY A 356 21.10 3.07 -15.15
CA GLY A 356 22.49 3.31 -15.56
C GLY A 356 23.39 3.73 -14.40
N VAL A 357 22.87 3.82 -13.16
CA VAL A 357 23.60 4.31 -11.99
C VAL A 357 23.61 3.24 -10.90
N ALA A 358 24.79 2.90 -10.40
CA ALA A 358 24.96 1.98 -9.29
C ALA A 358 24.56 2.67 -7.97
N LEU A 359 23.69 2.01 -7.19
CA LEU A 359 23.22 2.45 -5.88
C LEU A 359 23.70 1.48 -4.80
N CYS A 360 23.61 1.88 -3.54
CA CYS A 360 23.82 0.99 -2.42
C CYS A 360 22.76 -0.13 -2.43
N ASP A 361 23.22 -1.37 -2.40
CA ASP A 361 22.37 -2.57 -2.38
C ASP A 361 22.23 -3.03 -0.93
N LEU A 362 21.06 -2.87 -0.35
CA LEU A 362 20.80 -3.19 1.07
C LEU A 362 21.06 -4.66 1.38
N ARG A 363 20.90 -5.55 0.40
CA ARG A 363 21.22 -6.98 0.57
C ARG A 363 22.73 -7.18 0.70
N LYS A 364 23.54 -6.57 -0.19
CA LYS A 364 25.00 -6.61 -0.11
C LYS A 364 25.55 -5.90 1.13
N MET A 365 24.78 -4.95 1.67
CA MET A 365 25.10 -4.30 2.94
C MET A 365 24.71 -5.16 4.16
N GLY A 366 24.13 -6.36 3.96
CA GLY A 366 23.70 -7.25 5.05
C GLY A 366 22.48 -6.72 5.82
N ARG A 367 21.63 -5.94 5.17
CA ARG A 367 20.48 -5.30 5.80
C ARG A 367 19.24 -6.18 5.87
N GLU A 368 19.20 -7.32 5.18
CA GLU A 368 18.10 -8.27 5.30
C GLU A 368 18.20 -9.02 6.64
N LEU A 369 17.23 -8.85 7.51
CA LEU A 369 17.16 -9.47 8.84
C LEU A 369 16.39 -10.78 8.83
N GLY A 370 15.41 -10.92 7.97
CA GLY A 370 14.58 -12.11 7.95
C GLY A 370 13.56 -12.18 6.83
N VAL A 371 13.03 -13.40 6.67
CA VAL A 371 12.04 -13.74 5.67
C VAL A 371 10.91 -14.54 6.30
N GLY A 372 9.67 -14.20 5.96
CA GLY A 372 8.46 -14.92 6.38
C GLY A 372 7.67 -15.46 5.19
N LEU A 373 6.89 -16.51 5.44
CA LEU A 373 5.91 -17.10 4.53
C LEU A 373 6.47 -17.80 3.29
N LEU A 374 7.75 -18.12 3.23
CA LEU A 374 8.27 -19.00 2.19
C LEU A 374 8.01 -20.47 2.55
N ASP A 375 7.94 -21.32 1.53
CA ASP A 375 7.84 -22.79 1.65
C ASP A 375 6.68 -23.29 2.55
N ARG A 376 5.49 -22.72 2.35
CA ARG A 376 4.28 -23.09 3.12
C ARG A 376 3.49 -24.26 2.51
N GLY A 377 3.93 -24.83 1.40
CA GLY A 377 3.20 -25.87 0.67
C GLY A 377 1.96 -25.36 -0.06
N VAL A 378 1.75 -24.03 -0.06
CA VAL A 378 0.69 -23.32 -0.77
C VAL A 378 1.29 -22.09 -1.44
N PRO A 379 0.74 -21.62 -2.57
CA PRO A 379 1.13 -20.35 -3.16
C PRO A 379 0.94 -19.21 -2.16
N ILE A 380 1.88 -18.29 -2.11
CA ILE A 380 1.88 -17.11 -1.24
C ILE A 380 1.89 -15.86 -2.11
N TYR A 381 0.99 -14.92 -1.81
CA TYR A 381 0.92 -13.63 -2.51
C TYR A 381 0.60 -12.53 -1.49
N VAL A 382 1.65 -12.10 -0.75
CA VAL A 382 1.51 -11.10 0.32
C VAL A 382 1.25 -9.73 -0.29
N TRP A 383 0.11 -9.15 0.08
CA TRP A 383 -0.36 -7.85 -0.39
C TRP A 383 -0.02 -6.73 0.61
N GLY A 384 -0.53 -6.81 1.82
CA GLY A 384 -0.30 -5.85 2.88
C GLY A 384 0.44 -6.46 4.06
N VAL A 385 1.15 -5.61 4.80
CA VAL A 385 1.76 -5.97 6.07
C VAL A 385 1.51 -4.88 7.09
N GLN A 386 1.35 -5.27 8.35
CA GLN A 386 1.35 -4.33 9.46
C GLN A 386 2.09 -4.92 10.67
N TYR A 387 3.08 -4.17 11.18
CA TYR A 387 3.72 -4.45 12.46
C TYR A 387 2.90 -3.85 13.59
N LEU A 388 2.63 -4.65 14.61
CA LEU A 388 2.01 -4.16 15.86
C LEU A 388 2.42 -5.05 17.03
N GLY A 389 3.01 -4.46 18.06
CA GLY A 389 3.22 -5.10 19.35
C GLY A 389 4.04 -6.40 19.30
N GLY A 390 5.10 -6.46 18.50
CA GLY A 390 5.98 -7.64 18.38
C GLY A 390 5.44 -8.72 17.44
N ALA A 391 4.36 -8.45 16.71
CA ALA A 391 3.85 -9.32 15.66
C ALA A 391 3.80 -8.59 14.31
N VAL A 392 3.91 -9.35 13.24
CA VAL A 392 3.69 -8.91 11.87
C VAL A 392 2.46 -9.61 11.35
N TYR A 393 1.51 -8.84 10.91
CA TYR A 393 0.29 -9.32 10.26
C TYR A 393 0.43 -9.10 8.77
N ALA A 394 0.09 -10.11 7.99
CA ALA A 394 0.18 -10.04 6.54
C ALA A 394 -1.13 -10.49 5.90
N SER A 395 -1.68 -9.68 5.02
CA SER A 395 -2.75 -10.11 4.11
C SER A 395 -2.13 -10.84 2.93
N ASP A 396 -2.77 -11.93 2.53
CA ASP A 396 -2.34 -12.77 1.44
C ASP A 396 -3.53 -12.98 0.50
N MET A 397 -3.37 -12.64 -0.76
CA MET A 397 -4.45 -12.62 -1.73
C MET A 397 -5.24 -13.93 -1.78
N VAL A 398 -4.57 -15.06 -1.56
CA VAL A 398 -5.17 -16.40 -1.73
C VAL A 398 -5.29 -17.20 -0.43
N ASN A 399 -4.69 -16.71 0.67
CA ASN A 399 -4.67 -17.44 1.94
C ASN A 399 -5.30 -16.69 3.12
N GLY A 400 -5.85 -15.48 2.92
CA GLY A 400 -6.46 -14.69 3.98
C GLY A 400 -5.41 -13.89 4.77
N ILE A 401 -5.33 -14.09 6.08
CA ILE A 401 -4.43 -13.34 6.97
C ILE A 401 -3.46 -14.27 7.68
N TRP A 402 -2.19 -13.86 7.73
CA TRP A 402 -1.13 -14.50 8.50
C TRP A 402 -0.74 -13.66 9.70
N LYS A 403 -0.35 -14.31 10.79
CA LYS A 403 0.31 -13.69 11.94
C LYS A 403 1.68 -14.34 12.13
N LEU A 404 2.72 -13.53 12.13
CA LEU A 404 4.11 -13.94 12.32
C LEU A 404 4.67 -13.27 13.58
N ARG A 405 5.69 -13.86 14.17
CA ARG A 405 6.54 -13.16 15.14
C ARG A 405 7.44 -12.19 14.39
N SER A 406 7.59 -10.98 14.93
CA SER A 406 8.58 -10.04 14.44
C SER A 406 10.00 -10.62 14.57
N VAL A 407 10.93 -10.13 13.76
CA VAL A 407 12.33 -10.44 13.98
C VAL A 407 12.86 -9.59 15.13
N SER A 408 13.75 -10.16 15.93
CA SER A 408 14.61 -9.41 16.85
C SER A 408 15.96 -9.21 16.19
N ARG A 409 16.63 -8.14 16.55
CA ARG A 409 18.03 -7.98 16.15
C ARG A 409 18.93 -8.89 16.96
N PRO A 410 20.05 -9.35 16.37
CA PRO A 410 21.09 -10.00 17.10
C PRO A 410 21.77 -9.07 18.09
#